data_627e8a208a2078d4ae58f076b6a155e7
#
_entry.id   627e8a208a2078d4ae58f076b6a155e7
#
_cell.length_a   1.000
_cell.length_b   1.000
_cell.length_c   1.000
_cell.angle_alpha   90.00
_cell.angle_beta   90.00
_cell.angle_gamma   90.00
#
_symmetry.space_group_name_H-M   'P 1'
#
loop_
_entity.id
_entity.type
_entity.pdbx_description
1 polymer ?
#
loop_
_entity_poly.entity_id
_entity_poly.type
_entity_poly.pdbx_seq_one_letter_code
_entity_poly.pdbx_strand_id
1 'polypeptide(L)'
;MEQKMDLEKNSIPTQKHKTIRQPTPIKKRSTLDKEIEDIEMEDKTDTSFNKIEDIKSGPSANKNQNKRAQSYPNGFESKPKKYNVDLIILKLLSVRNKKNKEVELEYNEIIWLCEEVTKIFLNQPVCLNLESPVNVCGDIHGQYSDLIRLFEAGGYPPEVNYLFLGDYVDRGEQSIETICLLFCFKIKCSQTFFLLRGNHECASLNREYGFYDECKRRYNVKLWKKFVDVFNCMPYTAIVEDKIIFMHGGLSPSLKSLGQLNEIIRPTDVPDEGLLCDLVWSDPDSNLKGWEINDRGVSYTFNEKIIDNFLTIHNLEVLVRAHQVVEKGYEFFNGRKCVTIFSAPNYCGEFDNAGAMMTISNDLVCGFKVFKPKTIKP
;
A
#
# COMPACT_ATOMS: atom_id res chain seq x y z
N MET A 1 42.35 -55.35 0.94
CA MET A 1 42.00 -54.71 -0.35
C MET A 1 40.99 -53.62 -0.05
N GLU A 2 41.51 -52.44 0.24
CA GLU A 2 40.69 -51.22 0.47
C GLU A 2 40.61 -50.46 -0.86
N GLN A 3 39.40 -50.23 -1.33
CA GLN A 3 39.16 -49.31 -2.45
C GLN A 3 38.86 -47.92 -1.91
N LYS A 4 39.76 -46.98 -2.15
CA LYS A 4 39.55 -45.54 -1.98
C LYS A 4 38.62 -45.06 -3.09
N MET A 5 37.51 -44.45 -2.69
CA MET A 5 36.68 -43.62 -3.61
C MET A 5 37.16 -42.16 -3.55
N ASP A 6 37.67 -41.68 -4.66
CA ASP A 6 38.02 -40.25 -4.85
C ASP A 6 36.73 -39.43 -4.98
N LEU A 7 36.59 -38.42 -4.14
CA LEU A 7 35.53 -37.39 -4.24
C LEU A 7 36.05 -36.28 -5.13
N GLU A 8 35.58 -36.22 -6.38
CA GLU A 8 35.77 -35.09 -7.24
C GLU A 8 35.00 -33.85 -6.70
N LYS A 9 35.78 -32.81 -6.44
CA LYS A 9 35.26 -31.49 -6.10
C LYS A 9 34.73 -30.79 -7.36
N ASN A 10 33.44 -30.84 -7.62
CA ASN A 10 32.80 -29.98 -8.57
C ASN A 10 32.64 -28.59 -7.98
N SER A 11 33.50 -27.65 -8.36
CA SER A 11 33.39 -26.24 -8.09
C SER A 11 32.27 -25.63 -8.94
N ILE A 12 31.19 -25.22 -8.28
CA ILE A 12 30.12 -24.42 -8.90
C ILE A 12 30.66 -23.02 -9.18
N PRO A 13 30.49 -22.46 -10.40
CA PRO A 13 30.94 -21.11 -10.70
C PRO A 13 30.10 -20.10 -9.92
N THR A 14 30.73 -19.30 -9.08
CA THR A 14 30.14 -18.11 -8.46
C THR A 14 29.71 -17.13 -9.55
N GLN A 15 28.43 -17.03 -9.82
CA GLN A 15 27.87 -15.96 -10.63
C GLN A 15 28.06 -14.63 -9.90
N LYS A 16 28.74 -13.69 -10.59
CA LYS A 16 28.87 -12.31 -10.12
C LYS A 16 27.49 -11.70 -9.99
N HIS A 17 27.09 -11.38 -8.75
CA HIS A 17 25.90 -10.56 -8.50
C HIS A 17 26.00 -9.25 -9.29
N LYS A 18 25.09 -9.05 -10.23
CA LYS A 18 24.91 -7.74 -10.85
C LYS A 18 24.40 -6.80 -9.77
N THR A 19 25.19 -5.80 -9.45
CA THR A 19 24.79 -4.72 -8.52
C THR A 19 23.53 -4.07 -9.07
N ILE A 20 22.42 -4.29 -8.40
CA ILE A 20 21.12 -3.65 -8.72
C ILE A 20 21.31 -2.16 -8.46
N ARG A 21 21.12 -1.30 -9.46
CA ARG A 21 21.11 0.14 -9.26
C ARG A 21 19.95 0.48 -8.32
N GLN A 22 20.29 0.90 -7.12
CA GLN A 22 19.37 1.38 -6.10
C GLN A 22 18.60 2.61 -6.60
N PRO A 23 17.35 2.85 -6.14
CA PRO A 23 16.63 4.07 -6.46
C PRO A 23 17.43 5.30 -6.02
N THR A 24 17.36 6.35 -6.82
CA THR A 24 17.99 7.66 -6.56
C THR A 24 17.58 8.20 -5.18
N PRO A 25 18.47 8.92 -4.47
CA PRO A 25 18.16 9.48 -3.16
C PRO A 25 16.91 10.37 -3.18
N ILE A 26 16.08 10.24 -2.15
CA ILE A 26 14.86 11.04 -1.96
C ILE A 26 15.21 12.52 -1.84
N LYS A 27 14.55 13.40 -2.60
CA LYS A 27 14.64 14.85 -2.41
C LYS A 27 14.24 15.23 -0.99
N LYS A 28 14.99 16.12 -0.34
CA LYS A 28 14.71 16.59 1.01
C LYS A 28 13.29 17.18 1.08
N ARG A 29 12.55 16.83 2.13
CA ARG A 29 11.15 17.21 2.41
C ARG A 29 10.89 18.72 2.23
N SER A 30 11.84 19.60 2.56
CA SER A 30 11.73 21.06 2.42
C SER A 30 11.45 21.58 1.00
N THR A 31 11.79 20.79 -0.03
CA THR A 31 11.47 21.11 -1.43
C THR A 31 10.08 20.64 -1.80
N LEU A 32 9.66 19.49 -1.26
CA LEU A 32 8.35 18.90 -1.51
C LEU A 32 7.23 19.73 -0.86
N ASP A 33 7.42 20.19 0.38
CA ASP A 33 6.45 21.03 1.10
C ASP A 33 6.20 22.36 0.36
N LYS A 34 7.25 22.99 -0.20
CA LYS A 34 7.11 24.20 -1.04
C LYS A 34 6.35 23.94 -2.32
N GLU A 35 6.63 22.83 -3.02
CA GLU A 35 5.91 22.48 -4.25
C GLU A 35 4.44 22.13 -4.01
N ILE A 36 4.11 21.59 -2.82
CA ILE A 36 2.71 21.34 -2.41
C ILE A 36 2.00 22.66 -2.09
N GLU A 37 2.67 23.60 -1.37
CA GLU A 37 2.15 24.94 -1.09
C GLU A 37 1.92 25.76 -2.37
N ASP A 38 2.81 25.66 -3.36
CA ASP A 38 2.66 26.31 -4.66
C ASP A 38 1.44 25.77 -5.43
N ILE A 39 1.15 24.46 -5.37
CA ILE A 39 -0.04 23.86 -5.95
C ILE A 39 -1.31 24.32 -5.21
N GLU A 40 -1.26 24.52 -3.89
CA GLU A 40 -2.36 25.06 -3.10
C GLU A 40 -2.62 26.55 -3.37
N MET A 41 -1.58 27.29 -3.77
CA MET A 41 -1.74 28.72 -4.18
C MET A 41 -2.35 28.83 -5.58
N GLU A 42 -2.02 27.98 -6.53
CA GLU A 42 -2.68 27.95 -7.84
C GLU A 42 -4.18 27.63 -7.76
N ASP A 43 -4.58 26.77 -6.82
CA ASP A 43 -6.00 26.41 -6.60
C ASP A 43 -6.83 27.54 -5.96
N LYS A 44 -6.17 28.53 -5.30
CA LYS A 44 -6.84 29.71 -4.69
C LYS A 44 -7.14 30.82 -5.70
N THR A 45 -6.59 30.77 -6.91
CA THR A 45 -6.80 31.80 -7.93
C THR A 45 -8.03 31.59 -8.80
N ASP A 46 -8.68 30.41 -8.72
CA ASP A 46 -9.86 30.09 -9.55
C ASP A 46 -11.22 30.22 -8.83
N THR A 47 -11.25 30.92 -7.67
CA THR A 47 -12.50 31.32 -7.00
C THR A 47 -12.89 32.76 -7.24
N SER A 48 -13.13 33.12 -8.51
CA SER A 48 -13.86 34.32 -8.86
C SER A 48 -15.33 33.98 -9.08
N PHE A 49 -16.11 33.91 -7.99
CA PHE A 49 -17.54 34.27 -8.03
C PHE A 49 -18.12 34.41 -6.62
N ASN A 50 -18.70 35.61 -6.42
CA ASN A 50 -19.58 36.05 -5.31
C ASN A 50 -18.95 36.67 -4.06
N LYS A 51 -18.59 37.96 -4.18
CA LYS A 51 -18.70 38.90 -3.08
C LYS A 51 -20.16 39.33 -2.91
N ILE A 52 -20.78 39.00 -1.80
CA ILE A 52 -21.98 39.68 -1.29
C ILE A 52 -21.49 40.69 -0.27
N GLU A 53 -21.73 41.97 -0.55
CA GLU A 53 -21.42 43.11 0.33
C GLU A 53 -22.33 43.12 1.55
N ASP A 54 -21.75 43.27 2.72
CA ASP A 54 -22.43 43.58 3.97
C ASP A 54 -22.99 45.00 3.92
N ILE A 55 -24.29 45.15 4.00
CA ILE A 55 -24.95 46.44 4.26
C ILE A 55 -25.52 46.46 5.67
N LYS A 56 -25.00 47.44 6.44
CA LYS A 56 -25.32 47.76 7.82
C LYS A 56 -26.79 48.17 8.01
N SER A 57 -27.31 47.78 9.13
CA SER A 57 -28.62 48.10 9.73
C SER A 57 -28.85 49.58 10.03
N GLY A 58 -30.09 50.06 9.82
CA GLY A 58 -30.67 51.26 10.42
C GLY A 58 -32.16 51.34 10.13
N PRO A 59 -33.00 51.90 11.00
CA PRO A 59 -34.36 51.43 11.21
C PRO A 59 -35.49 52.24 10.61
N SER A 60 -36.67 51.60 10.53
CA SER A 60 -38.04 52.14 10.72
C SER A 60 -38.84 52.60 9.49
N ALA A 61 -40.05 52.07 9.48
CA ALA A 61 -41.38 52.61 9.17
C ALA A 61 -42.09 52.19 7.83
N ASN A 62 -43.01 51.27 8.06
CA ASN A 62 -44.41 51.24 7.53
C ASN A 62 -44.73 51.71 6.09
N LYS A 63 -45.23 50.81 5.26
CA LYS A 63 -46.64 50.78 4.72
C LYS A 63 -46.81 49.79 3.55
N ASN A 64 -47.91 49.05 3.69
CA ASN A 64 -48.58 48.21 2.70
C ASN A 64 -48.29 48.47 1.22
N GLN A 65 -48.00 47.39 0.45
CA GLN A 65 -48.74 47.09 -0.78
C GLN A 65 -48.44 45.68 -1.29
N ASN A 66 -49.52 44.92 -1.54
CA ASN A 66 -49.57 43.66 -2.24
C ASN A 66 -48.84 43.72 -3.59
N LYS A 67 -47.84 42.79 -3.78
CA LYS A 67 -47.48 42.32 -5.11
C LYS A 67 -47.10 40.86 -5.05
N ARG A 68 -47.69 40.08 -5.96
CA ARG A 68 -47.57 38.64 -6.21
C ARG A 68 -46.13 38.13 -6.08
N ALA A 69 -45.96 37.18 -5.22
CA ALA A 69 -44.75 36.36 -5.19
C ALA A 69 -44.70 35.48 -6.45
N GLN A 70 -43.74 35.70 -7.31
CA GLN A 70 -43.30 34.74 -8.32
C GLN A 70 -42.50 33.67 -7.59
N SER A 71 -43.05 32.44 -7.55
CA SER A 71 -42.32 31.25 -7.10
C SER A 71 -41.17 30.95 -8.07
N TYR A 72 -39.94 31.11 -7.62
CA TYR A 72 -38.79 30.51 -8.29
C TYR A 72 -38.90 28.99 -8.17
N PRO A 73 -38.62 28.23 -9.25
CA PRO A 73 -38.63 26.78 -9.16
C PRO A 73 -37.56 26.34 -8.19
N ASN A 74 -37.97 25.51 -7.22
CA ASN A 74 -37.11 24.86 -6.24
C ASN A 74 -35.88 24.25 -6.91
N GLY A 75 -34.70 24.65 -6.43
CA GLY A 75 -33.45 24.05 -6.84
C GLY A 75 -33.57 22.54 -6.70
N PHE A 76 -33.17 21.82 -7.73
CA PHE A 76 -32.99 20.37 -7.68
C PHE A 76 -31.94 20.09 -6.61
N GLU A 77 -32.35 19.82 -5.39
CA GLU A 77 -31.53 19.03 -4.45
C GLU A 77 -31.41 17.65 -5.09
N SER A 78 -30.30 17.41 -5.82
CA SER A 78 -29.95 16.08 -6.25
C SER A 78 -29.75 15.26 -4.98
N LYS A 79 -30.63 14.26 -4.76
CA LYS A 79 -30.41 13.27 -3.69
C LYS A 79 -28.99 12.75 -3.84
N PRO A 80 -28.20 12.64 -2.74
CA PRO A 80 -26.83 12.15 -2.83
C PRO A 80 -26.82 10.82 -3.57
N LYS A 81 -26.04 10.72 -4.64
CA LYS A 81 -25.90 9.51 -5.47
C LYS A 81 -25.36 8.42 -4.57
N LYS A 82 -26.15 7.41 -4.25
CA LYS A 82 -25.71 6.28 -3.42
C LYS A 82 -24.86 5.36 -4.30
N TYR A 83 -23.53 5.40 -4.14
CA TYR A 83 -22.63 4.49 -4.83
C TYR A 83 -22.78 3.06 -4.29
N ASN A 84 -22.50 2.08 -5.14
CA ASN A 84 -22.58 0.66 -4.80
C ASN A 84 -21.22 0.00 -5.08
N VAL A 85 -20.57 -0.48 -4.04
CA VAL A 85 -19.24 -1.12 -4.11
C VAL A 85 -19.23 -2.32 -5.06
N ASP A 86 -20.32 -3.11 -5.11
CA ASP A 86 -20.40 -4.29 -5.98
C ASP A 86 -20.41 -3.90 -7.47
N LEU A 87 -21.05 -2.80 -7.81
CA LEU A 87 -21.02 -2.29 -9.19
C LEU A 87 -19.65 -1.80 -9.59
N ILE A 88 -18.91 -1.17 -8.67
CA ILE A 88 -17.54 -0.73 -8.93
C ILE A 88 -16.61 -1.94 -9.08
N ILE A 89 -16.75 -2.98 -8.24
CA ILE A 89 -16.03 -4.26 -8.40
C ILE A 89 -16.30 -4.86 -9.78
N LEU A 90 -17.57 -4.92 -10.22
CA LEU A 90 -17.90 -5.45 -11.53
C LEU A 90 -17.27 -4.66 -12.68
N LYS A 91 -17.22 -3.32 -12.60
CA LYS A 91 -16.51 -2.47 -13.58
C LYS A 91 -15.03 -2.83 -13.62
N LEU A 92 -14.36 -2.88 -12.46
CA LEU A 92 -12.95 -3.21 -12.32
C LEU A 92 -12.65 -4.61 -12.89
N LEU A 93 -13.43 -5.61 -12.54
CA LEU A 93 -13.24 -6.98 -13.02
C LEU A 93 -13.62 -7.18 -14.50
N SER A 94 -14.33 -6.26 -15.14
CA SER A 94 -14.74 -6.37 -16.56
C SER A 94 -13.56 -6.39 -17.54
N VAL A 95 -12.39 -5.93 -17.12
CA VAL A 95 -11.16 -5.89 -17.93
C VAL A 95 -10.18 -7.02 -17.61
N ARG A 96 -10.52 -7.95 -16.72
CA ARG A 96 -9.63 -9.03 -16.26
C ARG A 96 -8.94 -9.85 -17.36
N ASN A 97 -9.56 -9.96 -18.54
CA ASN A 97 -9.01 -10.69 -19.68
C ASN A 97 -8.42 -9.75 -20.76
N LYS A 98 -8.26 -8.46 -20.48
CA LYS A 98 -7.80 -7.46 -21.44
C LYS A 98 -6.50 -6.84 -20.91
N LYS A 99 -5.40 -7.14 -21.62
CA LYS A 99 -4.08 -6.63 -21.22
C LYS A 99 -4.08 -5.09 -21.20
N ASN A 100 -3.63 -4.50 -20.10
CA ASN A 100 -3.41 -3.05 -19.93
C ASN A 100 -4.61 -2.17 -20.29
N LYS A 101 -5.84 -2.71 -20.19
CA LYS A 101 -7.03 -1.91 -20.45
C LYS A 101 -7.42 -1.13 -19.19
N GLU A 102 -7.35 0.19 -19.26
CA GLU A 102 -7.83 1.10 -18.23
C GLU A 102 -9.35 0.94 -18.00
N VAL A 103 -9.77 1.08 -16.76
CA VAL A 103 -11.19 1.05 -16.37
C VAL A 103 -11.67 2.48 -16.20
N GLU A 104 -12.76 2.84 -16.86
CA GLU A 104 -13.42 4.14 -16.71
C GLU A 104 -14.26 4.15 -15.42
N LEU A 105 -13.66 4.58 -14.31
CA LEU A 105 -14.39 4.91 -13.09
C LEU A 105 -14.80 6.40 -13.11
N GLU A 106 -15.97 6.75 -12.58
CA GLU A 106 -16.32 8.13 -12.36
C GLU A 106 -15.43 8.73 -11.26
N TYR A 107 -14.98 9.98 -11.42
CA TYR A 107 -14.21 10.68 -10.38
C TYR A 107 -14.85 10.56 -8.98
N ASN A 108 -16.15 10.79 -8.91
CA ASN A 108 -16.87 10.72 -7.64
C ASN A 108 -17.06 9.30 -7.08
N GLU A 109 -16.95 8.24 -7.91
CA GLU A 109 -16.87 6.85 -7.42
C GLU A 109 -15.59 6.64 -6.64
N ILE A 110 -14.46 7.14 -7.18
CA ILE A 110 -13.15 7.01 -6.52
C ILE A 110 -13.12 7.85 -5.24
N ILE A 111 -13.61 9.08 -5.26
CA ILE A 111 -13.72 9.92 -4.05
C ILE A 111 -14.52 9.22 -2.97
N TRP A 112 -15.67 8.64 -3.33
CA TRP A 112 -16.49 7.89 -2.39
C TRP A 112 -15.76 6.66 -1.80
N LEU A 113 -15.03 5.89 -2.64
CA LEU A 113 -14.19 4.78 -2.15
C LEU A 113 -13.16 5.28 -1.13
N CYS A 114 -12.48 6.39 -1.43
CA CYS A 114 -11.50 7.00 -0.53
C CYS A 114 -12.13 7.41 0.80
N GLU A 115 -13.32 8.01 0.79
CA GLU A 115 -14.02 8.43 2.01
C GLU A 115 -14.49 7.26 2.87
N GLU A 116 -15.03 6.22 2.26
CA GLU A 116 -15.50 5.05 3.01
C GLU A 116 -14.33 4.23 3.59
N VAL A 117 -13.26 4.01 2.81
CA VAL A 117 -12.11 3.24 3.30
C VAL A 117 -11.33 3.99 4.39
N THR A 118 -11.25 5.32 4.32
CA THR A 118 -10.64 6.15 5.38
C THR A 118 -11.31 5.91 6.73
N LYS A 119 -12.65 5.89 6.77
CA LYS A 119 -13.41 5.60 8.01
C LYS A 119 -13.05 4.24 8.58
N ILE A 120 -12.88 3.23 7.70
CA ILE A 120 -12.52 1.87 8.13
C ILE A 120 -11.11 1.85 8.70
N PHE A 121 -10.12 2.46 8.01
CA PHE A 121 -8.74 2.50 8.50
C PHE A 121 -8.61 3.20 9.84
N LEU A 122 -9.27 4.35 10.02
CA LEU A 122 -9.20 5.11 11.27
C LEU A 122 -9.91 4.40 12.45
N ASN A 123 -10.87 3.52 12.17
CA ASN A 123 -11.52 2.69 13.19
C ASN A 123 -10.73 1.42 13.54
N GLN A 124 -9.68 1.09 12.79
CA GLN A 124 -8.80 -0.03 13.08
C GLN A 124 -7.55 0.43 13.85
N PRO A 125 -6.92 -0.41 14.68
CA PRO A 125 -5.64 -0.07 15.31
C PRO A 125 -4.52 0.02 14.27
N VAL A 126 -3.37 0.60 14.64
CA VAL A 126 -2.18 0.66 13.78
C VAL A 126 -1.52 -0.72 13.64
N CYS A 127 -1.57 -1.52 14.71
CA CYS A 127 -1.21 -2.92 14.70
C CYS A 127 -2.49 -3.76 14.72
N LEU A 128 -2.77 -4.45 13.63
CA LEU A 128 -3.96 -5.30 13.48
C LEU A 128 -3.75 -6.64 14.21
N ASN A 129 -4.75 -7.13 14.93
CA ASN A 129 -4.78 -8.50 15.43
C ASN A 129 -5.72 -9.32 14.55
N LEU A 130 -5.20 -10.37 13.93
CA LEU A 130 -5.90 -11.13 12.91
C LEU A 130 -5.97 -12.62 13.30
N GLU A 131 -7.03 -13.26 12.85
CA GLU A 131 -7.22 -14.70 12.98
C GLU A 131 -6.81 -15.42 11.67
N SER A 132 -6.39 -16.67 11.81
CA SER A 132 -6.19 -17.59 10.69
C SER A 132 -7.54 -18.24 10.28
N PRO A 133 -7.71 -18.71 9.04
CA PRO A 133 -6.75 -18.75 7.95
C PRO A 133 -6.67 -17.42 7.19
N VAL A 134 -5.52 -17.09 6.61
CA VAL A 134 -5.32 -15.88 5.82
C VAL A 134 -4.31 -16.06 4.71
N ASN A 135 -4.57 -15.45 3.55
CA ASN A 135 -3.62 -15.31 2.45
C ASN A 135 -2.87 -13.99 2.58
N VAL A 136 -1.55 -14.02 2.43
CA VAL A 136 -0.67 -12.84 2.58
C VAL A 136 0.01 -12.53 1.27
N CYS A 137 -0.08 -11.27 0.81
CA CYS A 137 0.52 -10.76 -0.41
C CYS A 137 1.48 -9.62 -0.08
N GLY A 138 2.62 -9.57 -0.77
CA GLY A 138 3.55 -8.44 -0.76
C GLY A 138 3.21 -7.42 -1.85
N ASP A 139 4.24 -6.75 -2.36
CA ASP A 139 4.20 -5.67 -3.35
C ASP A 139 3.40 -6.03 -4.60
N ILE A 140 2.58 -5.11 -5.07
CA ILE A 140 1.76 -5.24 -6.29
C ILE A 140 2.17 -4.22 -7.35
N HIS A 141 2.49 -3.00 -6.95
CA HIS A 141 3.02 -1.94 -7.80
C HIS A 141 2.25 -1.73 -9.12
N GLY A 142 0.94 -1.53 -9.03
CA GLY A 142 0.11 -1.23 -10.21
C GLY A 142 0.04 -2.36 -11.24
N GLN A 143 0.56 -3.57 -10.96
CA GLN A 143 0.46 -4.74 -11.83
C GLN A 143 -0.93 -5.40 -11.70
N TYR A 144 -1.95 -4.65 -12.14
CA TYR A 144 -3.36 -5.02 -11.96
C TYR A 144 -3.70 -6.42 -12.49
N SER A 145 -3.16 -6.79 -13.65
CA SER A 145 -3.40 -8.11 -14.23
C SER A 145 -2.85 -9.25 -13.36
N ASP A 146 -1.79 -9.01 -12.60
CA ASP A 146 -1.21 -9.98 -11.67
C ASP A 146 -1.96 -10.02 -10.36
N LEU A 147 -2.48 -8.89 -9.88
CA LEU A 147 -3.43 -8.86 -8.75
C LEU A 147 -4.69 -9.71 -9.05
N ILE A 148 -5.25 -9.62 -10.25
CA ILE A 148 -6.38 -10.49 -10.67
C ILE A 148 -5.98 -11.96 -10.61
N ARG A 149 -4.78 -12.32 -11.12
CA ARG A 149 -4.27 -13.71 -11.06
C ARG A 149 -4.10 -14.21 -9.62
N LEU A 150 -3.70 -13.33 -8.69
CA LEU A 150 -3.63 -13.65 -7.27
C LEU A 150 -5.00 -14.05 -6.73
N PHE A 151 -6.04 -13.27 -7.02
CA PHE A 151 -7.40 -13.61 -6.61
C PHE A 151 -7.94 -14.85 -7.30
N GLU A 152 -7.66 -15.06 -8.59
CA GLU A 152 -8.06 -16.27 -9.33
C GLU A 152 -7.45 -17.55 -8.71
N ALA A 153 -6.20 -17.47 -8.26
CA ALA A 153 -5.51 -18.60 -7.66
C ALA A 153 -5.77 -18.76 -6.15
N GLY A 154 -5.97 -17.64 -5.44
CA GLY A 154 -6.18 -17.61 -3.99
C GLY A 154 -7.61 -17.77 -3.54
N GLY A 155 -8.55 -17.47 -4.43
CA GLY A 155 -9.97 -17.27 -4.12
C GLY A 155 -10.32 -15.78 -3.95
N TYR A 156 -11.53 -15.40 -4.30
CA TYR A 156 -11.99 -14.02 -4.15
C TYR A 156 -12.57 -13.76 -2.75
N PRO A 157 -12.43 -12.51 -2.20
CA PRO A 157 -13.27 -12.11 -1.07
C PRO A 157 -14.76 -12.16 -1.42
N PRO A 158 -15.67 -12.53 -0.49
CA PRO A 158 -15.46 -12.76 0.95
C PRO A 158 -15.07 -14.20 1.35
N GLU A 159 -14.95 -15.14 0.40
CA GLU A 159 -14.71 -16.56 0.70
C GLU A 159 -13.32 -16.83 1.30
N VAL A 160 -12.40 -15.88 1.11
CA VAL A 160 -11.01 -16.01 1.57
C VAL A 160 -10.54 -14.71 2.22
N ASN A 161 -9.85 -14.84 3.36
CA ASN A 161 -9.25 -13.72 4.08
C ASN A 161 -7.91 -13.32 3.46
N TYR A 162 -7.64 -12.02 3.43
CA TYR A 162 -6.41 -11.48 2.85
C TYR A 162 -5.73 -10.45 3.75
N LEU A 163 -4.41 -10.49 3.77
CA LEU A 163 -3.53 -9.45 4.29
C LEU A 163 -2.55 -9.03 3.20
N PHE A 164 -2.56 -7.75 2.81
CA PHE A 164 -1.59 -7.17 1.90
C PHE A 164 -0.60 -6.30 2.68
N LEU A 165 0.67 -6.41 2.35
CA LEU A 165 1.75 -5.81 3.13
C LEU A 165 2.16 -4.41 2.68
N GLY A 166 1.53 -3.83 1.64
CA GLY A 166 1.85 -2.50 1.12
C GLY A 166 2.33 -2.51 -0.32
N ASP A 167 2.74 -1.34 -0.80
CA ASP A 167 3.25 -1.07 -2.15
C ASP A 167 2.28 -1.48 -3.24
N TYR A 168 1.12 -0.82 -3.26
CA TYR A 168 0.04 -1.06 -4.22
C TYR A 168 0.21 -0.27 -5.51
N VAL A 169 0.82 0.92 -5.39
CA VAL A 169 0.94 1.93 -6.44
C VAL A 169 2.37 2.08 -6.94
N ASP A 170 2.55 2.87 -7.99
CA ASP A 170 3.83 3.14 -8.66
C ASP A 170 4.35 1.99 -9.52
N ARG A 171 5.29 2.29 -10.41
CA ARG A 171 6.02 1.36 -11.29
C ARG A 171 5.17 0.73 -12.39
N GLY A 172 4.05 0.15 -12.06
CA GLY A 172 3.13 -0.47 -13.01
C GLY A 172 2.18 0.55 -13.64
N GLU A 173 1.48 0.11 -14.70
CA GLU A 173 0.65 0.98 -15.55
C GLU A 173 -0.78 1.19 -15.06
N GLN A 174 -1.23 0.42 -14.02
CA GLN A 174 -2.63 0.41 -13.56
C GLN A 174 -2.72 0.50 -12.03
N SER A 175 -2.08 1.53 -11.45
CA SER A 175 -2.11 1.77 -10.02
C SER A 175 -3.52 2.13 -9.53
N ILE A 176 -4.28 2.90 -10.32
CA ILE A 176 -5.65 3.31 -9.98
C ILE A 176 -6.58 2.10 -9.89
N GLU A 177 -6.54 1.20 -10.89
CA GLU A 177 -7.34 -0.04 -10.84
C GLU A 177 -6.95 -0.90 -9.65
N THR A 178 -5.66 -1.05 -9.40
CA THR A 178 -5.11 -1.84 -8.30
C THR A 178 -5.63 -1.35 -6.95
N ILE A 179 -5.40 -0.07 -6.65
CA ILE A 179 -5.79 0.47 -5.33
C ILE A 179 -7.31 0.56 -5.18
N CYS A 180 -8.05 0.91 -6.25
CA CYS A 180 -9.51 0.96 -6.20
C CYS A 180 -10.14 -0.42 -5.96
N LEU A 181 -9.62 -1.50 -6.58
CA LEU A 181 -10.13 -2.86 -6.33
C LEU A 181 -9.85 -3.29 -4.89
N LEU A 182 -8.64 -3.02 -4.37
CA LEU A 182 -8.29 -3.31 -2.98
C LEU A 182 -9.17 -2.52 -2.00
N PHE A 183 -9.46 -1.24 -2.27
CA PHE A 183 -10.38 -0.45 -1.45
C PHE A 183 -11.82 -0.98 -1.52
N CYS A 184 -12.28 -1.41 -2.69
CA CYS A 184 -13.59 -2.03 -2.81
C CYS A 184 -13.71 -3.29 -1.93
N PHE A 185 -12.73 -4.19 -1.97
CA PHE A 185 -12.74 -5.38 -1.10
C PHE A 185 -12.59 -5.01 0.37
N LYS A 186 -11.78 -4.00 0.70
CA LYS A 186 -11.69 -3.49 2.08
C LYS A 186 -13.02 -2.95 2.59
N ILE A 187 -13.77 -2.22 1.78
CA ILE A 187 -15.10 -1.70 2.14
C ILE A 187 -16.10 -2.86 2.31
N LYS A 188 -16.08 -3.81 1.37
CA LYS A 188 -17.02 -4.94 1.36
C LYS A 188 -16.74 -5.94 2.48
N CYS A 189 -15.49 -6.17 2.82
CA CYS A 189 -15.01 -7.25 3.68
C CYS A 189 -14.08 -6.70 4.78
N SER A 190 -14.49 -5.64 5.48
CA SER A 190 -13.60 -4.88 6.40
C SER A 190 -12.95 -5.72 7.52
N GLN A 191 -13.57 -6.85 7.89
CA GLN A 191 -13.12 -7.75 8.96
C GLN A 191 -12.27 -8.93 8.47
N THR A 192 -12.15 -9.12 7.17
CA THR A 192 -11.45 -10.28 6.57
C THR A 192 -10.51 -9.89 5.44
N PHE A 193 -10.45 -8.60 5.11
CA PHE A 193 -9.59 -8.05 4.08
C PHE A 193 -8.77 -6.89 4.65
N PHE A 194 -7.45 -7.04 4.71
CA PHE A 194 -6.57 -6.13 5.42
C PHE A 194 -5.48 -5.58 4.52
N LEU A 195 -5.20 -4.27 4.64
CA LEU A 195 -4.19 -3.56 3.86
C LEU A 195 -3.25 -2.83 4.82
N LEU A 196 -1.96 -3.16 4.80
CA LEU A 196 -0.92 -2.42 5.49
C LEU A 196 -0.36 -1.33 4.57
N ARG A 197 0.32 -0.37 5.16
CA ARG A 197 1.01 0.70 4.46
C ARG A 197 2.40 0.25 4.02
N GLY A 198 2.75 0.45 2.74
CA GLY A 198 4.10 0.37 2.22
C GLY A 198 4.76 1.74 2.13
N ASN A 199 6.03 1.79 1.75
CA ASN A 199 6.76 3.03 1.58
C ASN A 199 6.30 3.82 0.34
N HIS A 200 5.73 3.17 -0.67
CA HIS A 200 5.13 3.83 -1.83
C HIS A 200 3.75 4.46 -1.53
N GLU A 201 3.10 4.12 -0.44
CA GLU A 201 1.91 4.81 0.06
C GLU A 201 2.31 6.10 0.81
N CYS A 202 3.21 6.91 0.19
CA CYS A 202 3.75 8.16 0.70
C CYS A 202 3.87 9.18 -0.43
N ALA A 203 3.54 10.45 -0.18
CA ALA A 203 3.54 11.50 -1.19
C ALA A 203 4.91 11.72 -1.83
N SER A 204 6.00 11.63 -1.06
CA SER A 204 7.37 11.81 -1.53
C SER A 204 7.79 10.77 -2.59
N LEU A 205 7.29 9.50 -2.48
CA LEU A 205 7.59 8.45 -3.43
C LEU A 205 6.61 8.44 -4.59
N ASN A 206 5.31 8.37 -4.31
CA ASN A 206 4.34 8.14 -5.37
C ASN A 206 4.16 9.34 -6.31
N ARG A 207 4.77 10.48 -6.00
CA ARG A 207 4.95 11.60 -6.91
C ARG A 207 6.01 11.33 -7.98
N GLU A 208 7.07 10.57 -7.64
CA GLU A 208 8.24 10.38 -8.51
C GLU A 208 8.16 9.06 -9.33
N TYR A 209 7.38 8.07 -8.88
CA TYR A 209 7.43 6.72 -9.42
C TYR A 209 6.20 6.28 -10.23
N GLY A 210 5.32 7.24 -10.60
CA GLY A 210 4.32 7.04 -11.63
C GLY A 210 2.87 7.25 -11.20
N PHE A 211 2.50 7.06 -9.93
CA PHE A 211 1.10 7.17 -9.50
C PHE A 211 0.54 8.60 -9.60
N TYR A 212 1.34 9.62 -9.26
CA TYR A 212 0.97 11.02 -9.47
C TYR A 212 0.66 11.31 -10.94
N ASP A 213 1.53 10.88 -11.85
CA ASP A 213 1.36 11.11 -13.28
C ASP A 213 0.14 10.36 -13.82
N GLU A 214 -0.12 9.13 -13.34
CA GLU A 214 -1.33 8.37 -13.69
C GLU A 214 -2.60 9.12 -13.24
N CYS A 215 -2.65 9.58 -12.00
CA CYS A 215 -3.78 10.36 -11.47
C CYS A 215 -3.99 11.66 -12.24
N LYS A 216 -2.90 12.42 -12.51
CA LYS A 216 -2.94 13.67 -13.24
C LYS A 216 -3.41 13.49 -14.67
N ARG A 217 -2.95 12.45 -15.37
CA ARG A 217 -3.29 12.14 -16.76
C ARG A 217 -4.74 11.71 -16.90
N ARG A 218 -5.22 10.81 -16.04
CA ARG A 218 -6.55 10.20 -16.15
C ARG A 218 -7.65 11.04 -15.50
N TYR A 219 -7.30 11.81 -14.49
CA TYR A 219 -8.22 12.64 -13.71
C TYR A 219 -7.61 14.02 -13.44
N ASN A 220 -7.08 14.24 -12.24
CA ASN A 220 -6.44 15.50 -11.84
C ASN A 220 -5.60 15.30 -10.56
N VAL A 221 -4.83 16.34 -10.18
CA VAL A 221 -3.96 16.35 -9.01
C VAL A 221 -4.76 16.25 -7.68
N LYS A 222 -6.00 16.75 -7.64
CA LYS A 222 -6.85 16.65 -6.43
C LYS A 222 -7.16 15.20 -6.08
N LEU A 223 -7.33 14.34 -7.09
CA LEU A 223 -7.52 12.91 -6.87
C LEU A 223 -6.28 12.27 -6.25
N TRP A 224 -5.09 12.60 -6.74
CA TRP A 224 -3.84 12.12 -6.15
C TRP A 224 -3.72 12.53 -4.67
N LYS A 225 -3.96 13.81 -4.34
CA LYS A 225 -3.98 14.29 -2.94
C LYS A 225 -4.98 13.48 -2.09
N LYS A 226 -6.16 13.20 -2.63
CA LYS A 226 -7.18 12.39 -1.91
C LYS A 226 -6.70 10.97 -1.60
N PHE A 227 -5.98 10.33 -2.52
CA PHE A 227 -5.34 9.03 -2.24
C PHE A 227 -4.26 9.13 -1.16
N VAL A 228 -3.41 10.17 -1.20
CA VAL A 228 -2.39 10.41 -0.16
C VAL A 228 -3.04 10.59 1.22
N ASP A 229 -4.15 11.33 1.32
CA ASP A 229 -4.90 11.46 2.57
C ASP A 229 -5.36 10.11 3.11
N VAL A 230 -5.81 9.20 2.23
CA VAL A 230 -6.19 7.83 2.60
C VAL A 230 -4.98 7.03 3.07
N PHE A 231 -3.86 7.10 2.35
CA PHE A 231 -2.62 6.38 2.69
C PHE A 231 -2.11 6.77 4.08
N ASN A 232 -2.23 8.04 4.45
CA ASN A 232 -1.89 8.53 5.78
C ASN A 232 -2.75 7.93 6.92
N CYS A 233 -3.85 7.26 6.59
CA CYS A 233 -4.74 6.59 7.55
C CYS A 233 -4.51 5.07 7.66
N MET A 234 -3.63 4.48 6.83
CA MET A 234 -3.43 3.03 6.78
C MET A 234 -2.72 2.49 8.03
N PRO A 235 -3.00 1.26 8.48
CA PRO A 235 -2.24 0.56 9.51
C PRO A 235 -0.84 0.17 8.98
N TYR A 236 0.11 -0.05 9.90
CA TYR A 236 1.50 -0.35 9.55
C TYR A 236 1.89 -1.81 9.76
N THR A 237 1.25 -2.47 10.72
CA THR A 237 1.62 -3.84 11.13
C THR A 237 0.40 -4.70 11.38
N ALA A 238 0.60 -6.01 11.35
CA ALA A 238 -0.42 -6.98 11.77
C ALA A 238 0.22 -8.12 12.55
N ILE A 239 -0.53 -8.75 13.43
CA ILE A 239 -0.13 -9.98 14.13
C ILE A 239 -1.24 -11.02 13.90
N VAL A 240 -0.85 -12.22 13.46
CA VAL A 240 -1.75 -13.35 13.29
C VAL A 240 -1.52 -14.32 14.44
N GLU A 241 -2.62 -14.69 15.17
CA GLU A 241 -2.65 -15.66 16.27
C GLU A 241 -1.58 -15.42 17.35
N ASP A 242 -1.23 -14.16 17.63
CA ASP A 242 -0.16 -13.76 18.58
C ASP A 242 1.21 -14.42 18.30
N LYS A 243 1.45 -14.90 17.07
CA LYS A 243 2.63 -15.67 16.69
C LYS A 243 3.40 -15.12 15.52
N ILE A 244 2.73 -14.59 14.52
CA ILE A 244 3.35 -14.14 13.27
C ILE A 244 3.11 -12.65 13.12
N ILE A 245 4.20 -11.86 13.06
CA ILE A 245 4.12 -10.41 12.87
C ILE A 245 4.40 -10.05 11.41
N PHE A 246 3.66 -9.08 10.91
CA PHE A 246 3.71 -8.59 9.54
C PHE A 246 3.96 -7.09 9.50
N MET A 247 4.79 -6.66 8.56
CA MET A 247 5.04 -5.26 8.21
C MET A 247 5.55 -5.18 6.77
N HIS A 248 5.58 -3.98 6.20
CA HIS A 248 6.08 -3.84 4.83
C HIS A 248 7.61 -3.93 4.76
N GLY A 249 8.34 -3.04 5.44
CA GLY A 249 9.80 -3.01 5.48
C GLY A 249 10.36 -4.02 6.48
N GLY A 250 10.52 -3.63 7.72
CA GLY A 250 11.07 -4.51 8.75
C GLY A 250 11.14 -3.86 10.13
N LEU A 251 12.06 -4.32 10.94
CA LEU A 251 12.22 -3.90 12.32
C LEU A 251 12.83 -2.50 12.44
N SER A 252 12.59 -1.85 13.58
CA SER A 252 13.16 -0.57 13.94
C SER A 252 14.01 -0.68 15.21
N PRO A 253 15.17 0.01 15.28
CA PRO A 253 15.91 0.13 16.54
C PRO A 253 15.12 0.90 17.62
N SER A 254 14.09 1.64 17.22
CA SER A 254 13.19 2.38 18.11
C SER A 254 12.02 1.54 18.64
N LEU A 255 11.71 0.38 18.04
CA LEU A 255 10.61 -0.51 18.46
C LEU A 255 11.05 -1.38 19.65
N LYS A 256 10.73 -0.95 20.87
CA LYS A 256 11.06 -1.66 22.11
C LYS A 256 9.91 -2.50 22.67
N SER A 257 8.68 -2.11 22.37
CA SER A 257 7.48 -2.84 22.75
C SER A 257 6.41 -2.72 21.67
N LEU A 258 5.59 -3.76 21.49
CA LEU A 258 4.47 -3.73 20.54
C LEU A 258 3.41 -2.69 20.93
N GLY A 259 3.34 -2.29 22.20
CA GLY A 259 2.46 -1.22 22.68
C GLY A 259 2.71 0.12 21.99
N GLN A 260 3.98 0.44 21.63
CA GLN A 260 4.32 1.67 20.92
C GLN A 260 3.59 1.81 19.57
N LEU A 261 3.24 0.69 18.91
CA LEU A 261 2.51 0.70 17.65
C LEU A 261 1.09 1.28 17.82
N ASN A 262 0.48 1.05 18.98
CA ASN A 262 -0.86 1.55 19.27
C ASN A 262 -0.89 3.02 19.75
N GLU A 263 0.29 3.60 20.03
CA GLU A 263 0.44 5.02 20.38
C GLU A 263 0.53 5.93 19.15
N ILE A 264 0.67 5.35 17.95
CA ILE A 264 0.78 6.08 16.68
C ILE A 264 -0.57 6.72 16.34
N ILE A 265 -0.57 8.04 16.21
CA ILE A 265 -1.75 8.82 15.83
C ILE A 265 -1.84 8.91 14.31
N ARG A 266 -3.01 8.66 13.74
CA ARG A 266 -3.31 8.81 12.31
C ARG A 266 -4.45 9.81 12.10
N PRO A 267 -4.49 10.56 11.00
CA PRO A 267 -3.60 10.46 9.83
C PRO A 267 -2.18 10.96 10.11
N THR A 268 -1.18 10.31 9.52
CA THR A 268 0.24 10.71 9.60
C THR A 268 0.97 10.33 8.33
N ASP A 269 1.88 11.18 7.87
CA ASP A 269 2.78 10.82 6.77
C ASP A 269 3.91 9.90 7.25
N VAL A 270 4.63 9.28 6.32
CA VAL A 270 5.86 8.54 6.61
C VAL A 270 6.98 9.56 6.82
N PRO A 271 7.57 9.66 8.03
CA PRO A 271 8.68 10.59 8.27
C PRO A 271 9.97 10.09 7.62
N ASP A 272 10.98 10.99 7.52
CA ASP A 272 12.28 10.64 6.93
C ASP A 272 13.12 9.70 7.82
N GLU A 273 12.81 9.60 9.12
CA GLU A 273 13.49 8.76 10.11
C GLU A 273 12.56 8.32 11.24
N GLY A 274 12.99 7.34 12.03
CA GLY A 274 12.30 6.85 13.22
C GLY A 274 11.37 5.69 12.93
N LEU A 275 10.55 5.31 13.95
CA LEU A 275 9.79 4.07 13.95
C LEU A 275 8.94 3.87 12.69
N LEU A 276 8.16 4.86 12.29
CA LEU A 276 7.25 4.74 11.13
C LEU A 276 8.02 4.62 9.80
N CYS A 277 9.16 5.32 9.68
CA CYS A 277 10.06 5.16 8.56
C CYS A 277 10.59 3.73 8.50
N ASP A 278 11.12 3.23 9.61
CA ASP A 278 11.76 1.92 9.64
C ASP A 278 10.79 0.78 9.32
N LEU A 279 9.56 0.85 9.82
CA LEU A 279 8.53 -0.18 9.55
C LEU A 279 8.22 -0.36 8.06
N VAL A 280 8.49 0.63 7.22
CA VAL A 280 8.23 0.57 5.78
C VAL A 280 9.51 0.57 4.92
N TRP A 281 10.70 0.76 5.51
CA TRP A 281 11.94 0.89 4.76
C TRP A 281 13.08 -0.07 5.15
N SER A 282 13.10 -0.56 6.40
CA SER A 282 14.24 -1.36 6.88
C SER A 282 14.32 -2.73 6.22
N ASP A 283 15.53 -3.27 6.06
CA ASP A 283 15.81 -4.53 5.38
C ASP A 283 16.62 -5.49 6.25
N PRO A 284 16.39 -6.82 6.17
CA PRO A 284 17.30 -7.82 6.73
C PRO A 284 18.55 -7.98 5.87
N ASP A 285 19.72 -8.15 6.51
CA ASP A 285 20.99 -8.49 5.85
C ASP A 285 21.85 -9.40 6.75
N SER A 286 22.30 -10.54 6.21
CA SER A 286 23.11 -11.53 6.94
C SER A 286 24.58 -11.12 7.11
N ASN A 287 25.07 -10.17 6.34
CA ASN A 287 26.48 -9.77 6.34
C ASN A 287 26.84 -8.78 7.46
N LEU A 288 25.85 -8.37 8.27
CA LEU A 288 25.99 -7.32 9.28
C LEU A 288 26.21 -7.86 10.69
N LYS A 289 26.65 -6.96 11.59
CA LYS A 289 26.80 -7.23 13.02
C LYS A 289 25.84 -6.38 13.86
N GLY A 290 24.55 -6.52 13.64
CA GLY A 290 23.52 -5.77 14.38
C GLY A 290 22.76 -4.82 13.48
N TRP A 291 22.69 -3.53 13.83
CA TRP A 291 22.07 -2.48 13.05
C TRP A 291 23.12 -1.72 12.26
N GLU A 292 22.86 -1.47 10.97
CA GLU A 292 23.67 -0.57 10.13
C GLU A 292 22.75 0.35 9.33
N ILE A 293 23.33 1.45 8.78
CA ILE A 293 22.57 2.36 7.91
C ILE A 293 22.29 1.62 6.60
N ASN A 294 21.04 1.71 6.14
CA ASN A 294 20.64 1.06 4.90
C ASN A 294 21.25 1.77 3.67
N ASP A 295 21.75 0.99 2.73
CA ASP A 295 22.32 1.48 1.45
C ASP A 295 21.28 2.21 0.58
N ARG A 296 19.99 2.09 0.90
CA ARG A 296 18.92 2.89 0.28
C ARG A 296 19.00 4.39 0.62
N GLY A 297 19.87 4.77 1.58
CA GLY A 297 19.99 6.15 2.06
C GLY A 297 18.91 6.58 3.05
N VAL A 298 18.04 5.65 3.50
CA VAL A 298 16.99 5.85 4.48
C VAL A 298 16.85 4.60 5.35
N SER A 299 16.55 4.77 6.66
CA SER A 299 16.35 3.68 7.62
C SER A 299 17.59 2.79 7.85
N TYR A 300 17.39 1.56 8.29
CA TYR A 300 18.42 0.64 8.75
C TYR A 300 18.34 -0.71 8.07
N THR A 301 19.47 -1.42 8.09
CA THR A 301 19.53 -2.87 7.90
C THR A 301 19.74 -3.56 9.25
N PHE A 302 19.24 -4.78 9.38
CA PHE A 302 19.30 -5.57 10.63
C PHE A 302 19.63 -7.04 10.36
N ASN A 303 20.40 -7.62 11.27
CA ASN A 303 20.85 -8.99 11.13
C ASN A 303 19.95 -10.02 11.87
N GLU A 304 20.31 -11.30 11.73
CA GLU A 304 19.62 -12.45 12.33
C GLU A 304 19.45 -12.34 13.85
N LYS A 305 20.46 -11.84 14.59
CA LYS A 305 20.38 -11.68 16.05
C LYS A 305 19.33 -10.67 16.48
N ILE A 306 19.13 -9.62 15.69
CA ILE A 306 18.09 -8.63 15.96
C ILE A 306 16.72 -9.28 15.83
N ILE A 307 16.51 -10.11 14.79
CA ILE A 307 15.26 -10.85 14.59
C ILE A 307 15.03 -11.82 15.75
N ASP A 308 16.04 -12.62 16.11
CA ASP A 308 15.95 -13.59 17.21
C ASP A 308 15.57 -12.92 18.53
N ASN A 309 16.23 -11.82 18.86
CA ASN A 309 15.94 -11.05 20.08
C ASN A 309 14.52 -10.48 20.07
N PHE A 310 14.12 -9.88 18.96
CA PHE A 310 12.79 -9.29 18.83
C PHE A 310 11.69 -10.35 18.98
N LEU A 311 11.77 -11.44 18.25
CA LEU A 311 10.79 -12.53 18.32
C LEU A 311 10.73 -13.14 19.74
N THR A 312 11.90 -13.34 20.38
CA THR A 312 11.96 -13.88 21.74
C THR A 312 11.33 -12.94 22.77
N ILE A 313 11.66 -11.66 22.74
CA ILE A 313 11.13 -10.66 23.69
C ILE A 313 9.60 -10.54 23.57
N HIS A 314 9.07 -10.63 22.35
CA HIS A 314 7.63 -10.45 22.10
C HIS A 314 6.85 -11.75 22.02
N ASN A 315 7.47 -12.92 22.30
CA ASN A 315 6.86 -14.25 22.22
C ASN A 315 6.25 -14.56 20.84
N LEU A 316 6.92 -14.07 19.78
CA LEU A 316 6.56 -14.27 18.38
C LEU A 316 7.45 -15.38 17.78
N GLU A 317 7.00 -15.98 16.68
CA GLU A 317 7.72 -17.09 16.03
C GLU A 317 8.31 -16.67 14.68
N VAL A 318 7.61 -15.82 13.92
CA VAL A 318 8.00 -15.44 12.56
C VAL A 318 7.73 -13.96 12.30
N LEU A 319 8.69 -13.31 11.63
CA LEU A 319 8.53 -12.00 10.99
C LEU A 319 8.28 -12.21 9.49
N VAL A 320 7.20 -11.68 8.97
CA VAL A 320 6.88 -11.68 7.52
C VAL A 320 6.88 -10.26 7.01
N ARG A 321 7.58 -10.03 5.89
CA ARG A 321 7.73 -8.69 5.30
C ARG A 321 7.73 -8.74 3.76
N ALA A 322 7.75 -7.60 3.13
CA ALA A 322 7.71 -7.41 1.68
C ALA A 322 8.91 -6.57 1.18
N HIS A 323 8.71 -5.53 0.39
CA HIS A 323 9.67 -4.45 0.08
C HIS A 323 10.91 -4.81 -0.74
N GLN A 324 11.40 -6.05 -0.73
CA GLN A 324 12.53 -6.51 -1.53
C GLN A 324 12.09 -7.48 -2.61
N VAL A 325 12.56 -7.23 -3.85
CA VAL A 325 12.37 -8.17 -4.95
C VAL A 325 13.20 -9.43 -4.67
N VAL A 326 12.55 -10.59 -4.71
CA VAL A 326 13.19 -11.90 -4.51
C VAL A 326 12.85 -12.83 -5.69
N GLU A 327 13.84 -13.61 -6.14
CA GLU A 327 13.78 -14.40 -7.39
C GLU A 327 12.55 -15.30 -7.48
N LYS A 328 12.20 -15.99 -6.37
CA LYS A 328 11.10 -16.97 -6.33
C LYS A 328 9.76 -16.37 -5.87
N GLY A 329 9.70 -15.04 -5.65
CA GLY A 329 8.56 -14.35 -5.06
C GLY A 329 8.47 -14.50 -3.54
N TYR A 330 9.27 -15.37 -2.93
CA TYR A 330 9.48 -15.45 -1.48
C TYR A 330 10.90 -15.90 -1.18
N GLU A 331 11.41 -15.47 -0.04
CA GLU A 331 12.73 -15.84 0.47
C GLU A 331 12.72 -15.98 1.98
N PHE A 332 13.39 -17.04 2.47
CA PHE A 332 13.60 -17.25 3.89
C PHE A 332 14.92 -16.63 4.35
N PHE A 333 14.86 -15.99 5.49
CA PHE A 333 16.01 -15.44 6.19
C PHE A 333 16.05 -15.98 7.62
N ASN A 334 17.23 -16.08 8.23
CA ASN A 334 17.42 -16.52 9.62
C ASN A 334 16.71 -17.85 9.94
N GLY A 335 17.02 -18.93 9.22
CA GLY A 335 16.45 -20.25 9.50
C GLY A 335 14.91 -20.29 9.46
N ARG A 336 14.28 -19.51 8.59
CA ARG A 336 12.81 -19.34 8.41
C ARG A 336 12.11 -18.48 9.46
N LYS A 337 12.84 -17.79 10.33
CA LYS A 337 12.27 -16.85 11.29
C LYS A 337 11.91 -15.50 10.67
N CYS A 338 12.42 -15.22 9.48
CA CYS A 338 12.00 -14.09 8.67
C CYS A 338 11.69 -14.56 7.25
N VAL A 339 10.61 -14.02 6.66
CA VAL A 339 10.15 -14.32 5.30
C VAL A 339 9.91 -13.03 4.56
N THR A 340 10.56 -12.87 3.41
CA THR A 340 10.22 -11.82 2.43
C THR A 340 9.22 -12.39 1.42
N ILE A 341 8.14 -11.65 1.13
CA ILE A 341 7.13 -11.99 0.14
C ILE A 341 7.06 -10.85 -0.86
N PHE A 342 7.15 -11.18 -2.16
CA PHE A 342 7.01 -10.23 -3.25
C PHE A 342 5.99 -10.77 -4.25
N SER A 343 4.91 -10.03 -4.53
CA SER A 343 3.76 -10.56 -5.26
C SER A 343 3.64 -10.07 -6.71
N ALA A 344 4.56 -9.19 -7.16
CA ALA A 344 4.62 -8.67 -8.52
C ALA A 344 5.64 -9.45 -9.39
N PRO A 345 5.23 -10.42 -10.23
CA PRO A 345 6.14 -11.15 -11.11
C PRO A 345 6.66 -10.26 -12.23
N ASN A 346 7.88 -10.52 -12.74
CA ASN A 346 8.52 -9.74 -13.80
C ASN A 346 8.49 -8.24 -13.49
N TYR A 347 8.93 -7.89 -12.28
CA TYR A 347 8.85 -6.54 -11.74
C TYR A 347 9.49 -5.50 -12.65
N CYS A 348 8.77 -4.43 -12.96
CA CYS A 348 9.14 -3.37 -13.91
C CYS A 348 9.43 -3.85 -15.34
N GLY A 349 9.17 -5.12 -15.67
CA GLY A 349 9.62 -5.71 -16.94
C GLY A 349 11.13 -5.91 -17.03
N GLU A 350 11.87 -5.66 -15.96
CA GLU A 350 13.34 -5.73 -15.89
C GLU A 350 13.83 -6.96 -15.11
N PHE A 351 13.04 -7.42 -14.14
CA PHE A 351 13.34 -8.60 -13.32
C PHE A 351 12.56 -9.80 -13.85
N ASP A 352 13.20 -10.94 -13.92
CA ASP A 352 12.54 -12.21 -14.28
C ASP A 352 12.02 -12.99 -13.06
N ASN A 353 11.84 -12.29 -11.93
CA ASN A 353 11.35 -12.84 -10.69
C ASN A 353 9.93 -13.42 -10.81
N ALA A 354 9.66 -14.46 -10.06
CA ALA A 354 8.29 -14.89 -9.78
C ALA A 354 7.63 -13.96 -8.74
N GLY A 355 6.30 -13.93 -8.72
CA GLY A 355 5.54 -13.43 -7.59
C GLY A 355 5.11 -14.57 -6.67
N ALA A 356 4.83 -14.30 -5.40
CA ALA A 356 4.27 -15.29 -4.50
C ALA A 356 3.18 -14.73 -3.59
N MET A 357 2.33 -15.62 -3.12
CA MET A 357 1.36 -15.39 -2.05
C MET A 357 1.59 -16.46 -0.97
N MET A 358 1.76 -16.05 0.27
CA MET A 358 1.83 -16.96 1.41
C MET A 358 0.42 -17.33 1.86
N THR A 359 0.21 -18.57 2.23
CA THR A 359 -1.06 -19.07 2.79
C THR A 359 -0.82 -19.55 4.22
N ILE A 360 -1.65 -19.15 5.16
CA ILE A 360 -1.61 -19.58 6.56
C ILE A 360 -2.90 -20.32 6.85
N SER A 361 -2.80 -21.60 7.24
CA SER A 361 -3.96 -22.42 7.59
C SER A 361 -4.41 -22.18 9.04
N ASN A 362 -5.56 -22.74 9.44
CA ASN A 362 -6.03 -22.72 10.83
C ASN A 362 -5.03 -23.31 11.84
N ASP A 363 -4.20 -24.26 11.41
CA ASP A 363 -3.17 -24.88 12.24
C ASP A 363 -1.82 -24.14 12.14
N LEU A 364 -1.81 -22.90 11.61
CA LEU A 364 -0.64 -22.05 11.38
C LEU A 364 0.42 -22.68 10.43
N VAL A 365 0.02 -23.65 9.61
CA VAL A 365 0.90 -24.19 8.57
C VAL A 365 1.01 -23.18 7.45
N CYS A 366 2.26 -22.74 7.17
CA CYS A 366 2.58 -21.76 6.15
C CYS A 366 2.95 -22.45 4.83
N GLY A 367 2.26 -22.07 3.75
CA GLY A 367 2.54 -22.51 2.39
C GLY A 367 2.73 -21.34 1.44
N PHE A 368 3.14 -21.60 0.18
CA PHE A 368 3.34 -20.56 -0.82
C PHE A 368 2.71 -20.97 -2.17
N LYS A 369 1.97 -20.05 -2.78
CA LYS A 369 1.54 -20.15 -4.18
C LYS A 369 2.43 -19.23 -5.01
N VAL A 370 3.15 -19.80 -6.00
CA VAL A 370 4.13 -19.08 -6.82
C VAL A 370 3.55 -18.78 -8.19
N PHE A 371 3.70 -17.53 -8.63
CA PHE A 371 3.19 -17.01 -9.91
C PHE A 371 4.37 -16.69 -10.83
N LYS A 372 4.60 -17.52 -11.82
CA LYS A 372 5.65 -17.27 -12.83
C LYS A 372 5.26 -16.07 -13.70
N PRO A 373 6.24 -15.30 -14.22
CA PRO A 373 6.00 -14.31 -15.26
C PRO A 373 5.16 -14.90 -16.40
N LYS A 374 4.24 -14.10 -16.96
CA LYS A 374 3.54 -14.53 -18.18
C LYS A 374 4.57 -14.54 -19.30
N THR A 375 4.84 -15.71 -19.89
CA THR A 375 5.61 -15.79 -21.12
C THR A 375 4.86 -15.03 -22.21
N ILE A 376 5.42 -13.90 -22.64
CA ILE A 376 4.95 -13.24 -23.86
C ILE A 376 5.33 -14.20 -24.99
N LYS A 377 4.35 -14.94 -25.54
CA LYS A 377 4.58 -15.62 -26.82
C LYS A 377 4.81 -14.52 -27.86
N PRO A 378 5.93 -14.60 -28.60
CA PRO A 378 6.26 -13.63 -29.64
C PRO A 378 5.18 -13.54 -30.70
#